data_116f9ef109d85b373922c96eb7b754ff
#
_entry.id   116f9ef109d85b373922c96eb7b754ff
#
_cell.length_a   1.000
_cell.length_b   1.000
_cell.length_c   1.000
_cell.angle_alpha   90.00
_cell.angle_beta   90.00
_cell.angle_gamma   90.00
#
_symmetry.space_group_name_H-M   'P 1'
#
loop_
_entity.id
_entity.type
_entity.pdbx_description
1 polymer ?
#
loop_
_entity_poly.entity_id
_entity_poly.type
_entity_poly.pdbx_seq_one_letter_code
_entity_poly.pdbx_strand_id
1 'polypeptide(L)'
;MNRVSQICLNSILAGCLLFFPLYDAQATGSVSQSAALPEAKAPLQEEMQYLTAAQLAEEENLLAILWVQRSAEFRGLSYQAYNIAAMKVDQAVTQRREEEKAFRKTRAKTNVASQQNSLRPLAVVLDIDDTIVCHAPLEFYYLEHPEAKLTYKAWEQWIAQHNELLPGARDFLKHADKRGVQVFYVTGRGPQDRAVTTSFLQKAGLPFTDESHLLMNDRSGSKMNHFVKLSRRYDIICYLGDNVADFPIGAFRDENATKYLKTADNKNTSDSVSSHSGVKDAKQNDVKINRPMPLDIPAMLKHDKNKTRNTIIDAHKKNFGTEFILLPNPMYGDWEYNLAKKYRKLPAEQRIALRKAAMKSFAYKEK
;
A
#
# COMPACT_ATOMS: atom_id res chain seq x y z
N MET A 1 24.69 -44.43 -11.20
CA MET A 1 25.40 -43.91 -10.02
C MET A 1 26.68 -43.19 -10.50
N ASN A 2 26.98 -42.00 -10.55
CA ASN A 2 26.37 -40.78 -10.52
C ASN A 2 27.39 -39.66 -10.36
N ARG A 3 27.64 -38.97 -11.41
CA ARG A 3 28.63 -37.87 -11.49
C ARG A 3 27.94 -36.50 -11.59
N VAL A 4 27.07 -36.18 -10.67
CA VAL A 4 26.38 -34.87 -10.66
C VAL A 4 26.45 -34.12 -9.32
N SER A 5 27.07 -34.72 -8.29
CA SER A 5 27.05 -34.10 -6.93
C SER A 5 28.34 -33.43 -6.49
N GLN A 6 29.27 -33.17 -7.38
CA GLN A 6 30.59 -32.65 -6.96
C GLN A 6 31.01 -31.29 -7.55
N ILE A 7 30.08 -30.59 -8.22
CA ILE A 7 30.40 -29.28 -8.85
C ILE A 7 29.85 -28.07 -8.06
N CYS A 8 29.09 -28.27 -7.01
CA CYS A 8 28.53 -27.14 -6.24
C CYS A 8 29.24 -26.76 -4.93
N LEU A 9 30.38 -27.35 -4.62
CA LEU A 9 31.05 -27.07 -3.33
C LEU A 9 32.34 -26.25 -3.43
N ASN A 10 32.86 -25.91 -4.62
CA ASN A 10 34.13 -25.21 -4.77
C ASN A 10 34.05 -23.74 -5.22
N SER A 11 32.87 -23.10 -5.18
CA SER A 11 32.70 -21.71 -5.64
C SER A 11 32.36 -20.70 -4.54
N ILE A 12 32.42 -21.06 -3.26
CA ILE A 12 32.04 -20.17 -2.15
C ILE A 12 33.22 -19.72 -1.27
N LEU A 13 34.43 -20.10 -1.60
CA LEU A 13 35.64 -19.76 -0.75
C LEU A 13 36.73 -18.90 -1.45
N ALA A 14 36.35 -18.12 -2.45
CA ALA A 14 37.31 -17.21 -3.10
C ALA A 14 36.70 -15.83 -3.31
N GLY A 15 36.52 -15.05 -2.24
CA GLY A 15 35.93 -13.72 -2.40
C GLY A 15 35.92 -12.80 -1.19
N CYS A 16 36.76 -13.00 -0.18
CA CYS A 16 36.87 -12.03 0.91
C CYS A 16 38.34 -11.91 1.40
N LEU A 17 39.23 -11.52 0.50
CA LEU A 17 40.54 -11.03 0.84
C LEU A 17 40.88 -9.87 -0.10
N LEU A 18 40.42 -8.69 0.27
CA LEU A 18 40.80 -7.45 -0.38
C LEU A 18 41.36 -6.46 0.66
N PHE A 19 42.68 -6.37 0.65
CA PHE A 19 43.50 -5.17 0.75
C PHE A 19 43.21 -4.21 1.92
N PHE A 20 43.93 -4.49 3.02
CA PHE A 20 44.50 -3.41 3.82
C PHE A 20 45.96 -3.23 3.37
N PRO A 21 46.39 -2.03 2.95
CA PRO A 21 47.80 -1.75 2.77
C PRO A 21 48.46 -1.65 4.14
N LEU A 22 49.43 -2.53 4.41
CA LEU A 22 50.40 -2.38 5.48
C LEU A 22 51.23 -1.13 5.20
N TYR A 23 51.03 -0.10 5.99
CA TYR A 23 51.92 1.06 6.03
C TYR A 23 53.10 0.72 6.96
N ASP A 24 54.26 0.57 6.35
CA ASP A 24 55.51 0.38 7.05
C ASP A 24 55.93 1.72 7.69
N ALA A 25 56.00 1.73 9.01
CA ALA A 25 56.41 2.90 9.77
C ALA A 25 57.90 2.87 10.02
N GLN A 26 58.68 3.63 9.28
CA GLN A 26 59.98 4.07 9.75
C GLN A 26 59.93 5.55 10.07
N ALA A 27 60.02 5.84 11.35
CA ALA A 27 60.06 7.16 11.91
C ALA A 27 61.49 7.64 12.01
N THR A 28 61.78 8.84 11.57
CA THR A 28 62.72 9.76 12.22
C THR A 28 62.38 11.18 11.83
N GLY A 29 62.23 12.04 12.82
CA GLY A 29 62.34 13.50 12.59
C GLY A 29 61.27 14.38 13.23
N SER A 30 61.61 14.91 14.38
CA SER A 30 61.32 16.25 14.95
C SER A 30 59.84 16.68 15.12
N VAL A 31 59.55 16.87 16.37
CA VAL A 31 58.43 17.60 16.96
C VAL A 31 58.30 18.99 16.38
N SER A 32 57.15 19.35 15.80
CA SER A 32 56.69 20.72 15.74
C SER A 32 55.17 20.77 15.72
N GLN A 33 54.66 21.41 16.74
CA GLN A 33 53.35 22.08 16.88
C GLN A 33 52.10 21.32 16.43
N SER A 34 51.37 20.88 17.43
CA SER A 34 49.97 20.53 17.43
C SER A 34 49.15 21.63 16.72
N ALA A 35 48.81 21.43 15.48
CA ALA A 35 47.65 22.11 14.89
C ALA A 35 46.39 21.40 15.43
N ALA A 36 45.66 22.05 16.33
CA ALA A 36 44.36 21.62 16.76
C ALA A 36 43.48 21.43 15.50
N LEU A 37 42.99 20.23 15.30
CA LEU A 37 41.91 19.98 14.33
C LEU A 37 40.80 20.96 14.65
N PRO A 38 40.25 21.67 13.67
CA PRO A 38 39.05 22.49 13.91
C PRO A 38 37.95 21.58 14.43
N GLU A 39 37.43 21.88 15.63
CA GLU A 39 36.22 21.26 16.13
C GLU A 39 35.14 21.38 15.04
N ALA A 40 34.77 20.28 14.44
CA ALA A 40 33.65 20.21 13.57
C ALA A 40 32.41 20.54 14.42
N LYS A 41 32.02 21.81 14.44
CA LYS A 41 30.70 22.21 14.93
C LYS A 41 29.70 21.37 14.17
N ALA A 42 29.00 20.51 14.89
CA ALA A 42 27.98 19.66 14.32
C ALA A 42 26.81 20.53 13.81
N PRO A 43 26.60 20.67 12.49
CA PRO A 43 25.52 21.53 11.96
C PRO A 43 24.13 20.97 12.24
N LEU A 44 24.02 19.70 12.62
CA LEU A 44 22.73 19.01 12.80
C LEU A 44 21.91 19.47 14.02
N GLN A 45 22.53 20.01 15.05
CA GLN A 45 21.77 20.48 16.23
C GLN A 45 21.14 21.86 16.05
N GLU A 46 21.76 22.75 15.29
CA GLU A 46 21.20 24.08 15.03
C GLU A 46 20.00 24.02 14.06
N GLU A 47 20.05 23.19 13.01
CA GLU A 47 18.91 23.02 12.09
C GLU A 47 17.69 22.38 12.76
N MET A 48 17.87 21.42 13.67
CA MET A 48 16.75 20.79 14.38
C MET A 48 16.01 21.71 15.35
N GLN A 49 16.62 22.80 15.82
CA GLN A 49 15.97 23.75 16.71
C GLN A 49 14.93 24.64 16.02
N TYR A 50 14.96 24.75 14.69
CA TYR A 50 14.09 25.62 13.92
C TYR A 50 12.97 24.91 13.17
N LEU A 51 12.91 23.58 13.20
CA LEU A 51 11.81 22.85 12.59
C LEU A 51 10.52 23.09 13.37
N THR A 52 9.49 23.52 12.69
CA THR A 52 8.14 23.54 13.25
C THR A 52 7.67 22.10 13.50
N ALA A 53 6.71 21.93 14.40
CA ALA A 53 6.13 20.59 14.61
C ALA A 53 5.50 20.01 13.34
N ALA A 54 5.02 20.85 12.42
CA ALA A 54 4.53 20.42 11.12
C ALA A 54 5.67 19.82 10.27
N GLN A 55 6.80 20.50 10.18
CA GLN A 55 7.98 20.01 9.48
C GLN A 55 8.54 18.74 10.11
N LEU A 56 8.63 18.69 11.45
CA LEU A 56 9.07 17.47 12.14
C LEU A 56 8.14 16.28 11.86
N ALA A 57 6.83 16.49 11.83
CA ALA A 57 5.86 15.43 11.54
C ALA A 57 5.97 14.90 10.10
N GLU A 58 6.42 15.72 9.17
CA GLU A 58 6.69 15.31 7.79
C GLU A 58 8.07 14.63 7.70
N GLU A 59 9.11 15.15 8.37
CA GLU A 59 10.45 14.53 8.43
C GLU A 59 10.41 13.10 9.02
N GLU A 60 9.51 12.82 9.97
CA GLU A 60 9.32 11.45 10.49
C GLU A 60 8.93 10.44 9.37
N ASN A 61 8.41 10.89 8.23
CA ASN A 61 8.07 10.03 7.10
C ASN A 61 9.21 9.85 6.09
N LEU A 62 10.27 10.65 6.19
CA LEU A 62 11.38 10.64 5.22
C LEU A 62 12.01 9.25 5.07
N LEU A 63 12.25 8.54 6.17
CA LEU A 63 12.84 7.19 6.12
C LEU A 63 11.94 6.17 5.43
N ALA A 64 10.62 6.28 5.59
CA ALA A 64 9.66 5.42 4.91
C ALA A 64 9.68 5.68 3.40
N ILE A 65 9.68 6.95 2.99
CA ILE A 65 9.76 7.36 1.59
C ILE A 65 11.09 6.90 0.97
N LEU A 66 12.21 7.12 1.68
CA LEU A 66 13.54 6.69 1.25
C LEU A 66 13.60 5.18 1.06
N TRP A 67 13.03 4.40 1.99
CA TRP A 67 12.98 2.95 1.89
C TRP A 67 12.21 2.48 0.66
N VAL A 68 11.07 3.08 0.35
CA VAL A 68 10.28 2.75 -0.85
C VAL A 68 11.06 3.09 -2.13
N GLN A 69 11.70 4.26 -2.19
CA GLN A 69 12.37 4.72 -3.41
C GLN A 69 13.72 4.06 -3.67
N ARG A 70 14.44 3.63 -2.62
CA ARG A 70 15.86 3.29 -2.74
C ARG A 70 16.22 1.88 -2.30
N SER A 71 15.38 1.20 -1.51
CA SER A 71 15.75 -0.11 -1.00
C SER A 71 15.54 -1.24 -2.01
N ALA A 72 16.48 -2.17 -2.02
CA ALA A 72 16.33 -3.43 -2.77
C ALA A 72 15.26 -4.33 -2.13
N GLU A 73 15.07 -4.22 -0.83
CA GLU A 73 14.08 -4.97 -0.05
C GLU A 73 12.66 -4.64 -0.49
N PHE A 74 12.32 -3.35 -0.66
CA PHE A 74 11.02 -2.94 -1.22
C PHE A 74 10.80 -3.56 -2.60
N ARG A 75 11.79 -3.48 -3.48
CA ARG A 75 11.72 -4.09 -4.81
C ARG A 75 11.53 -5.61 -4.73
N GLY A 76 12.27 -6.26 -3.84
CA GLY A 76 12.17 -7.70 -3.60
C GLY A 76 10.77 -8.11 -3.12
N LEU A 77 10.20 -7.39 -2.14
CA LEU A 77 8.85 -7.63 -1.64
C LEU A 77 7.79 -7.38 -2.71
N SER A 78 7.93 -6.34 -3.52
CA SER A 78 7.01 -6.06 -4.64
C SER A 78 7.03 -7.20 -5.67
N TYR A 79 8.21 -7.64 -6.11
CA TYR A 79 8.33 -8.80 -7.01
C TYR A 79 7.76 -10.08 -6.37
N GLN A 80 8.02 -10.32 -5.08
CA GLN A 80 7.48 -11.47 -4.37
C GLN A 80 5.95 -11.48 -4.40
N ALA A 81 5.30 -10.34 -4.14
CA ALA A 81 3.85 -10.20 -4.18
C ALA A 81 3.30 -10.54 -5.58
N TYR A 82 3.86 -9.94 -6.63
CA TYR A 82 3.41 -10.18 -8.00
C TYR A 82 3.73 -11.59 -8.51
N ASN A 83 4.85 -12.19 -8.11
CA ASN A 83 5.18 -13.58 -8.44
C ASN A 83 4.20 -14.56 -7.80
N ILE A 84 3.80 -14.34 -6.54
CA ILE A 84 2.76 -15.13 -5.88
C ILE A 84 1.44 -15.01 -6.63
N ALA A 85 1.04 -13.80 -7.00
CA ALA A 85 -0.18 -13.56 -7.77
C ALA A 85 -0.14 -14.26 -9.14
N ALA A 86 0.99 -14.22 -9.85
CA ALA A 86 1.17 -14.90 -11.13
C ALA A 86 1.06 -16.44 -10.99
N MET A 87 1.68 -17.00 -9.96
CA MET A 87 1.53 -18.45 -9.67
C MET A 87 0.07 -18.82 -9.40
N LYS A 88 -0.68 -17.96 -8.66
CA LYS A 88 -2.11 -18.19 -8.42
C LYS A 88 -2.94 -18.14 -9.70
N VAL A 89 -2.65 -17.19 -10.59
CA VAL A 89 -3.27 -17.14 -11.93
C VAL A 89 -3.01 -18.44 -12.69
N ASP A 90 -1.78 -18.91 -12.75
CA ASP A 90 -1.43 -20.13 -13.47
C ASP A 90 -2.11 -21.38 -12.90
N GLN A 91 -2.16 -21.49 -11.56
CA GLN A 91 -2.87 -22.58 -10.88
C GLN A 91 -4.36 -22.57 -11.20
N ALA A 92 -5.01 -21.41 -11.08
CA ALA A 92 -6.45 -21.26 -11.33
C ALA A 92 -6.81 -21.54 -12.79
N VAL A 93 -6.01 -21.06 -13.75
CA VAL A 93 -6.23 -21.34 -15.18
C VAL A 93 -6.05 -22.82 -15.50
N THR A 94 -5.06 -23.48 -14.88
CA THR A 94 -4.85 -24.91 -15.05
C THR A 94 -6.03 -25.72 -14.50
N GLN A 95 -6.45 -25.41 -13.28
CA GLN A 95 -7.63 -26.04 -12.67
C GLN A 95 -8.88 -25.83 -13.52
N ARG A 96 -9.12 -24.60 -13.99
CA ARG A 96 -10.26 -24.27 -14.84
C ARG A 96 -10.31 -25.09 -16.11
N ARG A 97 -9.19 -25.34 -16.76
CA ARG A 97 -9.11 -26.18 -17.96
C ARG A 97 -9.51 -27.65 -17.68
N GLU A 98 -9.13 -28.15 -16.51
CA GLU A 98 -9.55 -29.52 -16.11
C GLU A 98 -11.04 -29.60 -15.78
N GLU A 99 -11.58 -28.59 -15.10
CA GLU A 99 -13.02 -28.46 -14.82
C GLU A 99 -13.84 -28.41 -16.13
N GLU A 100 -13.39 -27.60 -17.10
CA GLU A 100 -14.04 -27.51 -18.42
C GLU A 100 -14.01 -28.85 -19.19
N LYS A 101 -12.88 -29.56 -19.15
CA LYS A 101 -12.78 -30.88 -19.76
C LYS A 101 -13.74 -31.89 -19.12
N ALA A 102 -13.79 -31.90 -17.77
CA ALA A 102 -14.69 -32.73 -17.01
C ALA A 102 -16.16 -32.41 -17.34
N PHE A 103 -16.50 -31.14 -17.38
CA PHE A 103 -17.84 -30.69 -17.72
C PHE A 103 -18.26 -31.08 -19.13
N ARG A 104 -17.40 -30.88 -20.14
CA ARG A 104 -17.64 -31.34 -21.54
C ARG A 104 -17.87 -32.83 -21.62
N LYS A 105 -17.07 -33.65 -20.91
CA LYS A 105 -17.20 -35.10 -20.87
C LYS A 105 -18.51 -35.56 -20.26
N THR A 106 -18.96 -34.90 -19.19
CA THR A 106 -20.25 -35.23 -18.54
C THR A 106 -21.42 -34.86 -19.43
N ARG A 107 -21.39 -33.66 -20.04
CA ARG A 107 -22.45 -33.20 -20.97
C ARG A 107 -22.60 -34.10 -22.21
N ALA A 108 -21.49 -34.57 -22.75
CA ALA A 108 -21.50 -35.50 -23.88
C ALA A 108 -22.19 -36.85 -23.55
N LYS A 109 -22.17 -37.23 -22.26
CA LYS A 109 -22.81 -38.49 -21.81
C LYS A 109 -24.30 -38.35 -21.49
N THR A 110 -24.77 -37.18 -21.13
CA THR A 110 -26.14 -36.96 -20.58
C THR A 110 -27.18 -36.53 -21.61
N ASN A 111 -26.79 -36.21 -22.85
CA ASN A 111 -27.67 -35.72 -23.93
C ASN A 111 -28.60 -34.56 -23.53
N VAL A 112 -28.36 -33.90 -22.42
CA VAL A 112 -29.17 -32.77 -21.89
C VAL A 112 -28.74 -31.51 -22.58
N ALA A 113 -29.53 -31.05 -23.55
CA ALA A 113 -29.29 -29.83 -24.32
C ALA A 113 -29.62 -28.54 -23.53
N SER A 114 -30.11 -28.67 -22.31
CA SER A 114 -30.59 -27.53 -21.53
C SER A 114 -29.82 -27.38 -20.22
N GLN A 115 -28.96 -26.46 -20.18
CA GLN A 115 -28.59 -25.45 -19.21
C GLN A 115 -27.20 -24.93 -19.48
N GLN A 116 -27.14 -23.67 -19.87
CA GLN A 116 -25.94 -22.86 -20.04
C GLN A 116 -25.33 -22.54 -18.65
N ASN A 117 -24.88 -23.58 -17.91
CA ASN A 117 -24.00 -23.33 -16.76
C ASN A 117 -22.57 -23.24 -17.30
N SER A 118 -22.25 -22.11 -17.94
CA SER A 118 -20.87 -21.76 -18.19
C SER A 118 -20.22 -21.43 -16.86
N LEU A 119 -19.02 -21.95 -16.64
CA LEU A 119 -18.18 -21.54 -15.49
C LEU A 119 -17.96 -20.03 -15.55
N ARG A 120 -18.03 -19.37 -14.41
CA ARG A 120 -17.79 -17.91 -14.36
C ARG A 120 -16.36 -17.59 -14.82
N PRO A 121 -16.14 -16.48 -15.52
CA PRO A 121 -14.79 -16.08 -15.92
C PRO A 121 -13.89 -15.87 -14.70
N LEU A 122 -12.61 -16.21 -14.86
CA LEU A 122 -11.58 -15.96 -13.85
C LEU A 122 -11.22 -14.47 -13.83
N ALA A 123 -10.98 -13.92 -12.65
CA ALA A 123 -10.57 -12.54 -12.49
C ALA A 123 -9.58 -12.34 -11.34
N VAL A 124 -8.81 -11.25 -11.43
CA VAL A 124 -8.01 -10.68 -10.35
C VAL A 124 -8.49 -9.26 -10.06
N VAL A 125 -8.37 -8.84 -8.82
CA VAL A 125 -8.81 -7.51 -8.34
C VAL A 125 -7.60 -6.81 -7.73
N LEU A 126 -7.32 -5.57 -8.17
CA LEU A 126 -6.20 -4.79 -7.66
C LEU A 126 -6.67 -3.40 -7.23
N ASP A 127 -6.03 -2.87 -6.18
CA ASP A 127 -5.98 -1.43 -5.96
C ASP A 127 -5.04 -0.77 -6.96
N ILE A 128 -4.99 0.56 -6.98
CA ILE A 128 -4.11 1.34 -7.88
C ILE A 128 -2.96 1.97 -7.11
N ASP A 129 -3.28 2.76 -6.07
CA ASP A 129 -2.31 3.62 -5.36
C ASP A 129 -1.42 2.77 -4.45
N ASP A 130 -0.09 2.89 -4.60
CA ASP A 130 0.92 2.04 -3.94
C ASP A 130 0.71 0.52 -4.06
N THR A 131 -0.14 0.17 -5.02
CA THR A 131 -0.30 -1.19 -5.51
C THR A 131 0.22 -1.30 -6.95
N ILE A 132 -0.18 -0.42 -7.84
CA ILE A 132 0.25 -0.39 -9.25
C ILE A 132 1.18 0.79 -9.50
N VAL A 133 0.81 1.98 -9.04
CA VAL A 133 1.58 3.22 -9.16
C VAL A 133 2.26 3.56 -7.84
N CYS A 134 3.54 3.93 -7.89
CA CYS A 134 4.32 4.32 -6.73
C CYS A 134 4.09 5.80 -6.37
N HIS A 135 3.54 6.08 -5.20
CA HIS A 135 3.33 7.44 -4.70
C HIS A 135 4.55 8.06 -4.00
N ALA A 136 5.60 7.31 -3.76
CA ALA A 136 6.76 7.82 -3.03
C ALA A 136 7.36 9.13 -3.59
N PRO A 137 7.40 9.39 -4.91
CA PRO A 137 7.84 10.69 -5.43
C PRO A 137 6.87 11.83 -5.07
N LEU A 138 5.57 11.58 -5.06
CA LEU A 138 4.56 12.57 -4.66
C LEU A 138 4.60 12.81 -3.15
N GLU A 139 4.77 11.76 -2.33
CA GLU A 139 4.89 11.91 -0.89
C GLU A 139 6.16 12.68 -0.51
N PHE A 140 7.27 12.50 -1.25
CA PHE A 140 8.46 13.32 -1.05
C PHE A 140 8.23 14.78 -1.45
N TYR A 141 7.56 15.04 -2.55
CA TYR A 141 7.15 16.40 -2.93
C TYR A 141 6.30 17.07 -1.84
N TYR A 142 5.36 16.34 -1.24
CA TYR A 142 4.54 16.84 -0.13
C TYR A 142 5.33 17.06 1.17
N LEU A 143 6.44 16.35 1.36
CA LEU A 143 7.34 16.58 2.47
C LEU A 143 8.05 17.92 2.30
N GLU A 144 8.53 18.22 1.08
CA GLU A 144 9.19 19.49 0.77
C GLU A 144 8.20 20.67 0.65
N HIS A 145 6.92 20.39 0.31
CA HIS A 145 5.87 21.36 0.04
C HIS A 145 4.58 21.00 0.79
N PRO A 146 4.54 21.12 2.14
CA PRO A 146 3.38 20.71 2.94
C PRO A 146 2.08 21.40 2.54
N GLU A 147 2.15 22.65 2.07
CA GLU A 147 1.02 23.44 1.57
C GLU A 147 0.36 22.82 0.32
N ALA A 148 1.11 22.07 -0.49
CA ALA A 148 0.60 21.43 -1.68
C ALA A 148 -0.42 20.31 -1.37
N LYS A 149 -0.39 19.74 -0.16
CA LYS A 149 -1.40 18.78 0.32
C LYS A 149 -2.79 19.40 0.48
N LEU A 150 -2.86 20.73 0.63
CA LEU A 150 -4.11 21.46 0.77
C LEU A 150 -4.84 21.63 -0.56
N THR A 151 -4.17 21.40 -1.68
CA THR A 151 -4.73 21.50 -3.02
C THR A 151 -4.63 20.17 -3.75
N TYR A 152 -5.64 19.85 -4.53
CA TYR A 152 -5.65 18.62 -5.33
C TYR A 152 -4.73 18.72 -6.57
N LYS A 153 -4.27 19.92 -6.91
CA LYS A 153 -3.52 20.22 -8.14
C LYS A 153 -2.22 19.45 -8.30
N ALA A 154 -1.45 19.32 -7.20
CA ALA A 154 -0.18 18.60 -7.24
C ALA A 154 -0.38 17.12 -7.58
N TRP A 155 -1.40 16.49 -7.01
CA TRP A 155 -1.77 15.11 -7.34
C TRP A 155 -2.21 14.96 -8.80
N GLU A 156 -3.08 15.85 -9.29
CA GLU A 156 -3.54 15.82 -10.68
C GLU A 156 -2.38 15.95 -11.66
N GLN A 157 -1.49 16.89 -11.40
CA GLN A 157 -0.30 17.10 -12.23
C GLN A 157 0.64 15.90 -12.18
N TRP A 158 0.88 15.34 -10.99
CA TRP A 158 1.73 14.19 -10.82
C TRP A 158 1.19 12.96 -11.57
N ILE A 159 -0.08 12.59 -11.40
CA ILE A 159 -0.65 11.41 -12.05
C ILE A 159 -0.73 11.58 -13.58
N ALA A 160 -0.91 12.80 -14.09
CA ALA A 160 -0.92 13.07 -15.52
C ALA A 160 0.46 12.87 -16.18
N GLN A 161 1.54 13.10 -15.45
CA GLN A 161 2.92 13.06 -15.93
C GLN A 161 3.67 11.79 -15.54
N HIS A 162 3.29 11.17 -14.42
CA HIS A 162 4.03 10.07 -13.81
C HIS A 162 3.64 8.72 -14.39
N ASN A 163 4.63 7.90 -14.74
CA ASN A 163 4.45 6.56 -15.34
C ASN A 163 5.18 5.46 -14.56
N GLU A 164 5.67 5.75 -13.37
CA GLU A 164 6.41 4.76 -12.59
C GLU A 164 5.45 3.79 -11.91
N LEU A 165 5.61 2.52 -12.25
CA LEU A 165 4.85 1.43 -11.67
C LEU A 165 5.68 0.72 -10.60
N LEU A 166 5.00 0.09 -9.65
CA LEU A 166 5.67 -0.80 -8.72
C LEU A 166 6.38 -1.93 -9.49
N PRO A 167 7.57 -2.36 -9.01
CA PRO A 167 8.29 -3.47 -9.61
C PRO A 167 7.44 -4.73 -9.72
N GLY A 168 7.30 -5.28 -10.93
CA GLY A 168 6.52 -6.47 -11.22
C GLY A 168 5.05 -6.22 -11.60
N ALA A 169 4.48 -5.04 -11.34
CA ALA A 169 3.06 -4.75 -11.60
C ALA A 169 2.68 -4.95 -13.07
N ARG A 170 3.44 -4.33 -13.98
CA ARG A 170 3.17 -4.42 -15.43
C ARG A 170 3.27 -5.86 -15.95
N ASP A 171 4.29 -6.58 -15.51
CA ASP A 171 4.54 -7.94 -15.97
C ASP A 171 3.43 -8.88 -15.51
N PHE A 172 2.99 -8.75 -14.25
CA PHE A 172 1.86 -9.49 -13.71
C PHE A 172 0.56 -9.21 -14.47
N LEU A 173 0.22 -7.93 -14.70
CA LEU A 173 -1.02 -7.54 -15.36
C LEU A 173 -1.06 -8.06 -16.81
N LYS A 174 0.05 -7.95 -17.56
CA LYS A 174 0.18 -8.53 -18.89
C LYS A 174 0.14 -10.07 -18.87
N HIS A 175 0.68 -10.69 -17.80
CA HIS A 175 0.58 -12.14 -17.64
C HIS A 175 -0.87 -12.57 -17.43
N ALA A 176 -1.62 -11.91 -16.55
CA ALA A 176 -3.02 -12.21 -16.29
C ALA A 176 -3.86 -12.10 -17.59
N ASP A 177 -3.70 -11.00 -18.34
CA ASP A 177 -4.34 -10.79 -19.64
C ASP A 177 -3.99 -11.90 -20.64
N LYS A 178 -2.71 -12.20 -20.83
CA LYS A 178 -2.25 -13.30 -21.70
C LYS A 178 -2.82 -14.67 -21.31
N ARG A 179 -3.14 -14.87 -20.03
CA ARG A 179 -3.77 -16.09 -19.53
C ARG A 179 -5.30 -16.10 -19.68
N GLY A 180 -5.89 -15.02 -20.19
CA GLY A 180 -7.35 -14.86 -20.36
C GLY A 180 -8.08 -14.56 -19.05
N VAL A 181 -7.38 -14.03 -18.04
CA VAL A 181 -7.93 -13.65 -16.75
C VAL A 181 -8.30 -12.18 -16.79
N GLN A 182 -9.53 -11.83 -16.37
CA GLN A 182 -10.00 -10.47 -16.28
C GLN A 182 -9.28 -9.72 -15.17
N VAL A 183 -8.99 -8.44 -15.39
CA VAL A 183 -8.35 -7.57 -14.40
C VAL A 183 -9.31 -6.46 -14.02
N PHE A 184 -9.59 -6.31 -12.74
CA PHE A 184 -10.41 -5.21 -12.20
C PHE A 184 -9.56 -4.30 -11.31
N TYR A 185 -9.58 -3.02 -11.62
CA TYR A 185 -8.98 -1.97 -10.82
C TYR A 185 -10.06 -1.41 -9.89
N VAL A 186 -9.93 -1.61 -8.59
CA VAL A 186 -10.88 -1.13 -7.57
C VAL A 186 -10.18 -0.14 -6.67
N THR A 187 -10.41 1.14 -6.91
CA THR A 187 -9.64 2.23 -6.30
C THR A 187 -10.46 3.09 -5.33
N GLY A 188 -9.76 3.70 -4.35
CA GLY A 188 -10.31 4.75 -3.49
C GLY A 188 -10.49 6.11 -4.17
N ARG A 189 -9.99 6.28 -5.41
CA ARG A 189 -10.13 7.51 -6.18
C ARG A 189 -11.60 7.80 -6.50
N GLY A 190 -11.97 9.09 -6.51
CA GLY A 190 -13.34 9.51 -6.79
C GLY A 190 -13.69 9.44 -8.29
N PRO A 191 -14.99 9.46 -8.64
CA PRO A 191 -15.43 9.44 -10.04
C PRO A 191 -14.87 10.57 -10.90
N GLN A 192 -14.57 11.73 -10.29
CA GLN A 192 -13.97 12.89 -10.96
C GLN A 192 -12.57 12.57 -11.52
N ASP A 193 -11.87 11.59 -10.96
CA ASP A 193 -10.50 11.22 -11.31
C ASP A 193 -10.44 10.15 -12.41
N ARG A 194 -11.61 9.71 -12.89
CA ARG A 194 -11.69 8.61 -13.87
C ARG A 194 -10.86 8.90 -15.11
N ALA A 195 -11.03 10.08 -15.71
CA ALA A 195 -10.38 10.41 -16.97
C ALA A 195 -8.85 10.39 -16.85
N VAL A 196 -8.29 11.03 -15.82
CA VAL A 196 -6.83 11.06 -15.60
C VAL A 196 -6.30 9.68 -15.22
N THR A 197 -7.06 8.90 -14.43
CA THR A 197 -6.69 7.54 -14.06
C THR A 197 -6.68 6.62 -15.27
N THR A 198 -7.70 6.67 -16.14
CA THR A 198 -7.76 5.89 -17.39
C THR A 198 -6.59 6.24 -18.29
N SER A 199 -6.33 7.54 -18.50
CA SER A 199 -5.20 8.01 -19.29
C SER A 199 -3.85 7.50 -18.77
N PHE A 200 -3.66 7.52 -17.45
CA PHE A 200 -2.46 6.97 -16.81
C PHE A 200 -2.30 5.46 -17.10
N LEU A 201 -3.34 4.65 -16.84
CA LEU A 201 -3.30 3.20 -17.07
C LEU A 201 -3.01 2.86 -18.53
N GLN A 202 -3.61 3.60 -19.48
CA GLN A 202 -3.37 3.45 -20.91
C GLN A 202 -1.94 3.81 -21.31
N LYS A 203 -1.43 4.97 -20.86
CA LYS A 203 -0.04 5.38 -21.10
C LYS A 203 0.97 4.39 -20.53
N ALA A 204 0.66 3.78 -19.39
CA ALA A 204 1.46 2.73 -18.78
C ALA A 204 1.37 1.39 -19.55
N GLY A 205 0.51 1.27 -20.57
CA GLY A 205 0.34 0.08 -21.40
C GLY A 205 -0.26 -1.09 -20.61
N LEU A 206 -1.17 -0.79 -19.66
CA LEU A 206 -1.87 -1.79 -18.84
C LEU A 206 -3.14 -2.26 -19.54
N PRO A 207 -3.56 -3.53 -19.34
CA PRO A 207 -4.77 -4.08 -19.94
C PRO A 207 -6.03 -3.64 -19.17
N PHE A 208 -7.22 -3.84 -19.78
CA PHE A 208 -8.52 -3.66 -19.12
C PHE A 208 -8.75 -2.26 -18.53
N THR A 209 -8.46 -1.22 -19.31
CA THR A 209 -8.55 0.19 -18.85
C THR A 209 -9.89 0.85 -19.19
N ASP A 210 -10.86 0.08 -19.63
CA ASP A 210 -12.21 0.55 -19.93
C ASP A 210 -13.04 0.76 -18.66
N GLU A 211 -14.22 1.37 -18.82
CA GLU A 211 -15.09 1.76 -17.70
C GLU A 211 -15.59 0.57 -16.90
N SER A 212 -15.79 -0.58 -17.51
CA SER A 212 -16.30 -1.79 -16.84
C SER A 212 -15.28 -2.43 -15.91
N HIS A 213 -13.98 -2.17 -16.13
CA HIS A 213 -12.87 -2.73 -15.37
C HIS A 213 -12.26 -1.73 -14.37
N LEU A 214 -12.49 -0.42 -14.54
CA LEU A 214 -12.04 0.61 -13.61
C LEU A 214 -13.18 1.03 -12.68
N LEU A 215 -13.18 0.50 -11.46
CA LEU A 215 -14.21 0.71 -10.45
C LEU A 215 -13.76 1.77 -9.44
N MET A 216 -14.31 2.98 -9.61
CA MET A 216 -14.01 4.13 -8.74
C MET A 216 -14.79 4.05 -7.43
N ASN A 217 -14.33 4.77 -6.41
CA ASN A 217 -15.04 4.88 -5.14
C ASN A 217 -16.50 5.38 -5.33
N ASP A 218 -17.45 4.60 -4.82
CA ASP A 218 -18.91 4.88 -4.91
C ASP A 218 -19.42 5.81 -3.78
N ARG A 219 -18.53 6.58 -3.16
CA ARG A 219 -18.80 7.45 -2.00
C ARG A 219 -19.13 6.71 -0.70
N SER A 220 -19.19 5.40 -0.69
CA SER A 220 -19.37 4.61 0.54
C SER A 220 -18.11 4.59 1.41
N GLY A 221 -16.97 4.96 0.85
CA GLY A 221 -15.66 4.88 1.49
C GLY A 221 -15.15 3.45 1.65
N SER A 222 -15.83 2.45 1.07
CA SER A 222 -15.48 1.03 1.14
C SER A 222 -15.47 0.41 -0.26
N LYS A 223 -14.52 -0.46 -0.52
CA LYS A 223 -14.43 -1.27 -1.75
C LYS A 223 -15.38 -2.48 -1.75
N MET A 224 -16.02 -2.77 -0.60
CA MET A 224 -16.81 -3.99 -0.39
C MET A 224 -17.95 -4.15 -1.39
N ASN A 225 -18.66 -3.07 -1.75
CA ASN A 225 -19.73 -3.12 -2.74
C ASN A 225 -19.24 -3.63 -4.10
N HIS A 226 -18.05 -3.21 -4.52
CA HIS A 226 -17.41 -3.68 -5.75
C HIS A 226 -17.03 -5.15 -5.64
N PHE A 227 -16.42 -5.58 -4.53
CA PHE A 227 -16.04 -6.97 -4.31
C PHE A 227 -17.24 -7.91 -4.37
N VAL A 228 -18.34 -7.55 -3.70
CA VAL A 228 -19.60 -8.34 -3.74
C VAL A 228 -20.17 -8.41 -5.16
N LYS A 229 -20.19 -7.30 -5.91
CA LYS A 229 -20.68 -7.31 -7.30
C LYS A 229 -19.80 -8.18 -8.21
N LEU A 230 -18.48 -8.10 -8.06
CA LEU A 230 -17.53 -8.87 -8.85
C LEU A 230 -17.63 -10.37 -8.53
N SER A 231 -17.67 -10.77 -7.25
CA SER A 231 -17.72 -12.17 -6.84
C SER A 231 -19.01 -12.91 -7.29
N ARG A 232 -20.07 -12.17 -7.62
CA ARG A 232 -21.30 -12.75 -8.21
C ARG A 232 -21.13 -13.11 -9.67
N ARG A 233 -20.22 -12.45 -10.39
CA ARG A 233 -20.06 -12.56 -11.86
C ARG A 233 -18.78 -13.27 -12.27
N TYR A 234 -17.77 -13.26 -11.41
CA TYR A 234 -16.43 -13.76 -11.68
C TYR A 234 -15.97 -14.68 -10.55
N ASP A 235 -15.11 -15.64 -10.88
CA ASP A 235 -14.36 -16.40 -9.90
C ASP A 235 -13.05 -15.66 -9.65
N ILE A 236 -13.00 -14.94 -8.50
CA ILE A 236 -11.87 -14.11 -8.15
C ILE A 236 -10.73 -14.98 -7.64
N ILE A 237 -9.60 -14.93 -8.33
CA ILE A 237 -8.39 -15.70 -7.99
C ILE A 237 -7.70 -15.10 -6.77
N CYS A 238 -7.46 -13.79 -6.81
CA CYS A 238 -6.82 -13.07 -5.71
C CYS A 238 -7.13 -11.56 -5.78
N TYR A 239 -6.92 -10.94 -4.63
CA TYR A 239 -6.98 -9.49 -4.43
C TYR A 239 -5.57 -9.00 -4.12
N LEU A 240 -5.16 -7.87 -4.71
CA LEU A 240 -3.88 -7.22 -4.45
C LEU A 240 -4.13 -5.79 -3.95
N GLY A 241 -3.40 -5.38 -2.93
CA GLY A 241 -3.47 -4.03 -2.36
C GLY A 241 -2.37 -3.79 -1.35
N ASP A 242 -2.14 -2.52 -0.99
CA ASP A 242 -1.20 -2.12 0.05
C ASP A 242 -1.88 -1.90 1.41
N ASN A 243 -3.21 -1.92 1.43
CA ASN A 243 -4.01 -1.72 2.64
C ASN A 243 -4.96 -2.90 2.89
N VAL A 244 -5.20 -3.20 4.15
CA VAL A 244 -6.16 -4.26 4.54
C VAL A 244 -7.58 -3.99 4.01
N ALA A 245 -7.95 -2.73 3.78
CA ALA A 245 -9.21 -2.35 3.18
C ALA A 245 -9.36 -2.76 1.70
N ASP A 246 -8.30 -3.24 1.05
CA ASP A 246 -8.28 -3.73 -0.32
C ASP A 246 -8.70 -5.20 -0.44
N PHE A 247 -9.00 -5.83 0.69
CA PHE A 247 -9.43 -7.22 0.76
C PHE A 247 -10.87 -7.34 1.26
N PRO A 248 -11.62 -8.38 0.86
CA PRO A 248 -12.99 -8.61 1.30
C PRO A 248 -13.10 -9.15 2.75
N ILE A 249 -12.30 -8.63 3.67
CA ILE A 249 -12.19 -9.14 5.05
C ILE A 249 -13.23 -8.49 5.99
N GLY A 250 -14.13 -7.68 5.45
CA GLY A 250 -15.09 -6.92 6.26
C GLY A 250 -14.62 -5.51 6.59
N ALA A 251 -15.56 -4.64 6.87
CA ALA A 251 -15.32 -3.21 6.95
C ALA A 251 -14.54 -2.80 8.19
N PHE A 252 -13.28 -2.54 8.02
CA PHE A 252 -12.48 -1.85 9.04
C PHE A 252 -12.91 -0.39 9.29
N ARG A 253 -13.74 0.15 8.39
CA ARG A 253 -14.20 1.56 8.45
C ARG A 253 -15.62 1.74 8.92
N ASP A 254 -16.44 0.67 8.94
CA ASP A 254 -17.87 0.81 9.19
C ASP A 254 -18.38 -0.28 10.14
N GLU A 255 -18.86 0.15 11.31
CA GLU A 255 -19.57 -0.72 12.28
C GLU A 255 -20.86 -1.30 11.68
N ASN A 256 -21.33 -0.76 10.56
CA ASN A 256 -22.52 -1.19 9.83
C ASN A 256 -22.22 -2.22 8.71
N ALA A 257 -20.99 -2.53 8.38
CA ALA A 257 -20.68 -3.40 7.23
C ALA A 257 -21.16 -4.86 7.42
N THR A 258 -21.26 -5.34 8.66
CA THR A 258 -21.95 -6.59 8.97
C THR A 258 -23.43 -6.55 8.61
N LYS A 259 -24.03 -5.37 8.53
CA LYS A 259 -25.40 -5.16 8.10
C LYS A 259 -25.56 -5.29 6.58
N TYR A 260 -24.53 -4.91 5.80
CA TYR A 260 -24.56 -5.02 4.33
C TYR A 260 -24.48 -6.47 3.83
N LEU A 261 -23.78 -7.34 4.52
CA LEU A 261 -23.75 -8.78 4.18
C LEU A 261 -25.12 -9.46 4.38
N LYS A 262 -25.94 -8.94 5.31
CA LYS A 262 -27.30 -9.47 5.58
C LYS A 262 -28.41 -8.80 4.76
N THR A 263 -28.17 -7.62 4.18
CA THR A 263 -29.18 -6.84 3.43
C THR A 263 -28.99 -6.87 1.92
N ALA A 264 -27.92 -7.46 1.41
CA ALA A 264 -27.70 -7.61 -0.04
C ALA A 264 -28.72 -8.57 -0.71
N ASP A 265 -29.48 -9.33 0.06
CA ASP A 265 -30.55 -10.21 -0.46
C ASP A 265 -31.90 -9.52 -0.65
N ASN A 266 -32.08 -8.29 -0.21
CA ASN A 266 -33.35 -7.56 -0.41
C ASN A 266 -33.09 -6.06 -0.54
N LYS A 267 -33.03 -5.54 -1.77
CA LYS A 267 -33.78 -4.35 -2.24
C LYS A 267 -33.15 -3.73 -3.49
N ASN A 268 -33.85 -3.92 -4.60
CA ASN A 268 -34.02 -2.88 -5.61
C ASN A 268 -34.90 -1.80 -5.01
N THR A 269 -34.38 -0.61 -4.74
CA THR A 269 -35.16 0.63 -4.73
C THR A 269 -34.19 1.82 -4.86
N SER A 270 -34.49 2.64 -5.84
CA SER A 270 -34.04 4.00 -6.05
C SER A 270 -34.29 4.86 -4.83
N ASP A 271 -33.32 5.64 -4.38
CA ASP A 271 -33.58 6.95 -3.80
C ASP A 271 -32.34 7.84 -3.90
N SER A 272 -32.60 8.98 -4.50
CA SER A 272 -31.72 10.12 -4.66
C SER A 272 -31.58 10.87 -3.33
N VAL A 273 -30.35 11.12 -2.88
CA VAL A 273 -30.09 12.16 -1.88
C VAL A 273 -28.92 13.01 -2.32
N SER A 274 -29.25 14.24 -2.61
CA SER A 274 -28.34 15.36 -2.79
C SER A 274 -27.70 15.74 -1.47
N SER A 275 -26.39 16.02 -1.49
CA SER A 275 -25.83 16.97 -0.53
C SER A 275 -24.54 17.59 -1.04
N HIS A 276 -24.65 18.83 -1.35
CA HIS A 276 -23.58 19.80 -1.47
C HIS A 276 -22.95 20.02 -0.10
N SER A 277 -21.62 20.01 -0.02
CA SER A 277 -20.94 20.76 1.01
C SER A 277 -19.91 21.65 0.33
N GLY A 278 -20.35 22.87 0.05
CA GLY A 278 -19.48 23.96 -0.37
C GLY A 278 -18.49 24.31 0.74
N VAL A 279 -17.26 24.48 0.34
CA VAL A 279 -16.25 25.15 1.15
C VAL A 279 -16.65 26.62 1.24
N LYS A 280 -17.06 27.05 2.42
CA LYS A 280 -17.24 28.48 2.71
C LYS A 280 -15.89 29.07 3.08
N ASP A 281 -15.57 30.19 2.44
CA ASP A 281 -14.42 31.03 2.72
C ASP A 281 -14.31 31.34 4.21
N ALA A 282 -13.20 30.97 4.81
CA ALA A 282 -12.89 31.31 6.18
C ALA A 282 -12.45 32.78 6.24
N LYS A 283 -13.31 33.62 6.76
CA LYS A 283 -12.95 34.99 7.19
C LYS A 283 -11.88 34.90 8.28
N GLN A 284 -10.81 35.67 8.09
CA GLN A 284 -9.83 35.98 9.12
C GLN A 284 -10.54 36.51 10.36
N ASN A 285 -10.59 35.69 11.40
CA ASN A 285 -10.99 36.14 12.73
C ASN A 285 -9.79 35.95 13.67
N ASP A 286 -9.58 36.99 14.49
CA ASP A 286 -8.55 37.13 15.50
C ASP A 286 -8.28 35.85 16.27
N VAL A 287 -7.04 35.38 16.21
CA VAL A 287 -6.56 34.19 16.92
C VAL A 287 -6.52 34.54 18.42
N LYS A 288 -7.57 34.20 19.15
CA LYS A 288 -7.47 33.97 20.58
C LYS A 288 -6.48 32.85 20.77
N ILE A 289 -5.32 33.13 21.35
CA ILE A 289 -4.35 32.13 21.78
C ILE A 289 -5.03 31.31 22.89
N ASN A 290 -5.81 30.33 22.49
CA ASN A 290 -6.25 29.27 23.39
C ASN A 290 -5.00 28.46 23.73
N ARG A 291 -4.55 28.54 24.98
CA ARG A 291 -3.58 27.57 25.50
C ARG A 291 -4.10 26.17 25.16
N PRO A 292 -3.33 25.36 24.46
CA PRO A 292 -3.80 24.00 24.16
C PRO A 292 -4.09 23.28 25.48
N MET A 293 -5.29 22.72 25.62
CA MET A 293 -5.61 21.83 26.74
C MET A 293 -4.57 20.72 26.79
N PRO A 294 -4.16 20.29 27.99
CA PRO A 294 -3.26 19.16 28.13
C PRO A 294 -3.77 17.98 27.30
N LEU A 295 -2.91 17.45 26.44
CA LEU A 295 -3.24 16.31 25.59
C LEU A 295 -3.49 15.07 26.47
N ASP A 296 -4.71 14.60 26.53
CA ASP A 296 -5.01 13.29 27.12
C ASP A 296 -4.71 12.16 26.10
N ILE A 297 -3.42 11.94 25.87
CA ILE A 297 -2.93 10.89 24.95
C ILE A 297 -3.52 9.51 25.30
N PRO A 298 -3.57 9.07 26.58
CA PRO A 298 -4.23 7.82 26.94
C PRO A 298 -5.70 7.74 26.51
N ALA A 299 -6.47 8.81 26.67
CA ALA A 299 -7.86 8.84 26.22
C ALA A 299 -7.96 8.78 24.68
N MET A 300 -7.06 9.44 23.96
CA MET A 300 -7.02 9.39 22.50
C MET A 300 -6.69 7.98 21.97
N LEU A 301 -5.72 7.29 22.58
CA LEU A 301 -5.34 5.91 22.22
C LEU A 301 -6.39 4.86 22.58
N LYS A 302 -7.41 5.17 23.41
CA LYS A 302 -8.59 4.30 23.58
C LYS A 302 -9.34 4.06 22.25
N HIS A 303 -9.15 4.95 21.29
CA HIS A 303 -9.73 4.83 19.95
C HIS A 303 -8.81 4.13 18.94
N ASP A 304 -7.64 3.63 19.37
CA ASP A 304 -6.75 2.86 18.50
C ASP A 304 -7.43 1.55 18.07
N LYS A 305 -7.70 1.45 16.77
CA LYS A 305 -8.32 0.29 16.15
C LYS A 305 -7.31 -0.76 15.67
N ASN A 306 -6.01 -0.50 15.76
CA ASN A 306 -5.01 -1.42 15.21
C ASN A 306 -5.02 -2.78 15.91
N LYS A 307 -5.33 -2.84 17.21
CA LYS A 307 -5.50 -4.12 17.91
C LYS A 307 -6.60 -4.96 17.29
N THR A 308 -7.77 -4.36 16.98
CA THR A 308 -8.88 -5.05 16.32
C THR A 308 -8.50 -5.47 14.91
N ARG A 309 -7.83 -4.56 14.14
CA ARG A 309 -7.33 -4.89 12.80
C ARG A 309 -6.39 -6.09 12.82
N ASN A 310 -5.43 -6.12 13.73
CA ASN A 310 -4.48 -7.23 13.87
C ASN A 310 -5.21 -8.55 14.19
N THR A 311 -6.18 -8.55 15.12
CA THR A 311 -7.00 -9.73 15.43
C THR A 311 -7.72 -10.26 14.19
N ILE A 312 -8.25 -9.38 13.34
CA ILE A 312 -8.93 -9.77 12.11
C ILE A 312 -7.93 -10.35 11.11
N ILE A 313 -6.75 -9.74 10.95
CA ILE A 313 -5.69 -10.28 10.10
C ILE A 313 -5.27 -11.67 10.57
N ASP A 314 -5.08 -11.87 11.87
CA ASP A 314 -4.72 -13.17 12.45
C ASP A 314 -5.78 -14.24 12.15
N ALA A 315 -7.07 -13.87 12.18
CA ALA A 315 -8.16 -14.77 11.80
C ALA A 315 -8.11 -15.18 10.31
N HIS A 316 -7.60 -14.30 9.46
CA HIS A 316 -7.46 -14.52 8.00
C HIS A 316 -6.05 -14.89 7.56
N LYS A 317 -5.12 -15.23 8.46
CA LYS A 317 -3.70 -15.47 8.15
C LYS A 317 -3.46 -16.47 7.01
N LYS A 318 -4.35 -17.44 6.80
CA LYS A 318 -4.22 -18.45 5.72
C LYS A 318 -4.55 -17.88 4.33
N ASN A 319 -5.25 -16.75 4.25
CA ASN A 319 -5.61 -16.11 2.98
C ASN A 319 -4.46 -15.25 2.45
N PHE A 320 -3.56 -14.77 3.32
CA PHE A 320 -2.39 -14.00 2.90
C PHE A 320 -1.37 -14.88 2.18
N GLY A 321 -0.91 -14.42 1.00
CA GLY A 321 -0.09 -15.22 0.09
C GLY A 321 -0.88 -16.25 -0.73
N THR A 322 -2.21 -16.27 -0.60
CA THR A 322 -3.11 -17.11 -1.39
C THR A 322 -4.17 -16.27 -2.12
N GLU A 323 -5.23 -15.87 -1.44
CA GLU A 323 -6.28 -15.00 -1.98
C GLU A 323 -5.94 -13.52 -1.80
N PHE A 324 -5.21 -13.16 -0.73
CA PHE A 324 -4.84 -11.80 -0.38
C PHE A 324 -3.34 -11.61 -0.54
N ILE A 325 -2.98 -10.74 -1.46
CA ILE A 325 -1.58 -10.41 -1.78
C ILE A 325 -1.34 -8.96 -1.34
N LEU A 326 -0.69 -8.80 -0.19
CA LEU A 326 -0.40 -7.50 0.40
C LEU A 326 0.94 -6.97 -0.11
N LEU A 327 0.94 -5.73 -0.60
CA LEU A 327 2.13 -4.98 -0.94
C LEU A 327 2.55 -4.09 0.24
N PRO A 328 3.85 -3.81 0.41
CA PRO A 328 4.32 -2.99 1.52
C PRO A 328 4.08 -1.50 1.27
N ASN A 329 3.45 -0.80 2.21
CA ASN A 329 3.39 0.66 2.24
C ASN A 329 3.69 1.19 3.66
N PRO A 330 4.93 1.61 3.94
CA PRO A 330 5.31 2.22 5.21
C PRO A 330 5.05 3.73 5.27
N MET A 331 4.68 4.38 4.16
CA MET A 331 4.59 5.85 4.08
C MET A 331 3.32 6.39 4.71
N TYR A 332 2.19 5.71 4.50
CA TYR A 332 0.88 6.10 5.03
C TYR A 332 -0.10 4.92 5.01
N GLY A 333 -1.20 5.06 5.71
CA GLY A 333 -2.25 4.04 5.66
C GLY A 333 -3.11 3.99 6.92
N ASP A 334 -4.06 3.07 6.91
CA ASP A 334 -4.97 2.88 8.05
C ASP A 334 -4.24 2.43 9.32
N TRP A 335 -3.03 1.88 9.21
CA TRP A 335 -2.19 1.52 10.36
C TRP A 335 -1.82 2.74 11.20
N GLU A 336 -1.67 3.92 10.58
CA GLU A 336 -1.43 5.19 11.24
C GLU A 336 -2.74 5.91 11.58
N TYR A 337 -3.66 6.00 10.60
CA TYR A 337 -4.89 6.80 10.74
C TYR A 337 -5.84 6.27 11.81
N ASN A 338 -5.72 5.00 12.16
CA ASN A 338 -6.52 4.36 13.19
C ASN A 338 -5.95 4.49 14.61
N LEU A 339 -4.83 5.18 14.82
CA LEU A 339 -4.30 5.46 16.18
C LEU A 339 -5.26 6.30 17.01
N ALA A 340 -6.02 7.22 16.38
CA ALA A 340 -6.99 8.04 17.08
C ALA A 340 -8.16 8.43 16.19
N LYS A 341 -9.29 8.82 16.80
CA LYS A 341 -10.43 9.37 16.09
C LYS A 341 -10.04 10.66 15.39
N LYS A 342 -10.35 10.77 14.08
CA LYS A 342 -10.01 11.93 13.23
C LYS A 342 -8.51 12.24 13.18
N TYR A 343 -7.63 11.24 13.29
CA TYR A 343 -6.18 11.39 13.33
C TYR A 343 -5.63 12.38 12.30
N ARG A 344 -6.06 12.29 11.03
CA ARG A 344 -5.62 13.18 9.94
C ARG A 344 -5.97 14.68 10.15
N LYS A 345 -6.91 14.99 11.06
CA LYS A 345 -7.31 16.36 11.40
C LYS A 345 -6.64 16.90 12.64
N LEU A 346 -5.81 16.09 13.30
CA LEU A 346 -5.09 16.50 14.50
C LEU A 346 -3.91 17.40 14.13
N PRO A 347 -3.57 18.38 14.99
CA PRO A 347 -2.32 19.13 14.88
C PRO A 347 -1.10 18.20 14.85
N ALA A 348 -0.01 18.68 14.25
CA ALA A 348 1.22 17.91 14.09
C ALA A 348 1.79 17.41 15.41
N GLU A 349 1.83 18.26 16.45
CA GLU A 349 2.32 17.93 17.80
C GLU A 349 1.54 16.76 18.41
N GLN A 350 0.21 16.74 18.18
CA GLN A 350 -0.64 15.66 18.67
C GLN A 350 -0.39 14.36 17.94
N ARG A 351 -0.18 14.41 16.62
CA ARG A 351 0.15 13.22 15.82
C ARG A 351 1.49 12.61 16.25
N ILE A 352 2.53 13.45 16.43
CA ILE A 352 3.85 13.02 16.91
C ILE A 352 3.74 12.37 18.30
N ALA A 353 3.03 13.02 19.23
CA ALA A 353 2.85 12.50 20.58
C ALA A 353 2.10 11.16 20.59
N LEU A 354 1.08 10.99 19.75
CA LEU A 354 0.34 9.74 19.59
C LEU A 354 1.21 8.63 19.01
N ARG A 355 1.99 8.90 17.94
CA ARG A 355 2.92 7.94 17.36
C ARG A 355 3.89 7.41 18.43
N LYS A 356 4.54 8.32 19.18
CA LYS A 356 5.47 7.94 20.26
C LYS A 356 4.80 7.12 21.36
N ALA A 357 3.61 7.52 21.79
CA ALA A 357 2.90 6.83 22.87
C ALA A 357 2.32 5.46 22.46
N ALA A 358 2.07 5.26 21.16
CA ALA A 358 1.62 3.97 20.63
C ALA A 358 2.75 2.93 20.56
N MET A 359 4.02 3.35 20.62
CA MET A 359 5.18 2.46 20.52
C MET A 359 5.46 1.78 21.86
N LYS A 360 5.91 0.52 21.79
CA LYS A 360 6.39 -0.22 22.95
C LYS A 360 7.89 -0.04 23.07
N SER A 361 8.35 0.31 24.28
CA SER A 361 9.76 0.39 24.59
C SER A 361 10.23 -0.83 25.40
N PHE A 362 11.48 -1.19 25.23
CA PHE A 362 12.15 -2.15 26.12
C PHE A 362 12.39 -1.50 27.49
N ALA A 363 11.94 -2.16 28.56
CA ALA A 363 12.22 -1.71 29.92
C ALA A 363 13.61 -2.23 30.35
N TYR A 364 14.63 -1.40 30.18
CA TYR A 364 15.98 -1.70 30.69
C TYR A 364 15.95 -1.60 32.23
N LYS A 365 16.47 -2.62 32.90
CA LYS A 365 16.70 -2.60 34.34
C LYS A 365 18.21 -2.60 34.55
N GLU A 366 18.71 -1.56 35.14
CA GLU A 366 20.09 -1.58 35.67
C GLU A 366 20.17 -2.66 36.76
N LYS A 367 21.22 -3.52 36.68
CA LYS A 367 21.48 -4.54 37.70
C LYS A 367 22.23 -3.93 38.87
#